data_41b29865b1f635a4ef2ff804ef5a24cd
#
_entry.id   41b29865b1f635a4ef2ff804ef5a24cd
#
_cell.length_a   1.000
_cell.length_b   1.000
_cell.length_c   1.000
_cell.angle_alpha   90.00
_cell.angle_beta   90.00
_cell.angle_gamma   90.00
#
_symmetry.space_group_name_H-M   'P 1'
#
loop_
_entity.id
_entity.type
_entity.pdbx_description
1 polymer ?
#
loop_
_entity_poly.entity_id
_entity_poly.type
_entity_poly.pdbx_seq_one_letter_code
_entity_poly.pdbx_strand_id
1 'polypeptide(L)'
;MIELAKRNELDFVFTLDKKFNHPEWVCASQTVEEIIFVAPKDQKRSEVPIEELVQKQFILTERGAAYQYELERLLAEQELRIEPILEIGNTETIIKLVKRGIGFSFLPKYTVSYELETGQLVQIQTNLPVVTMYCQLLYHKNKWLTPQMKTLIQLARKLE
;
A
#
# COMPACT_ATOMS: atom_id res chain seq x y z
N MET A 1 -17.44 1.06 -3.40
CA MET A 1 -16.94 0.65 -4.75
C MET A 1 -17.63 -0.61 -5.27
N ILE A 2 -17.66 -1.70 -4.53
CA ILE A 2 -18.31 -2.98 -4.95
C ILE A 2 -19.78 -2.79 -5.34
N GLU A 3 -20.57 -2.04 -4.55
CA GLU A 3 -21.97 -1.74 -4.86
C GLU A 3 -22.17 -0.94 -6.16
N LEU A 4 -21.27 0.03 -6.43
CA LEU A 4 -21.32 0.82 -7.67
C LEU A 4 -21.03 -0.04 -8.90
N ALA A 5 -20.07 -0.97 -8.78
CA ALA A 5 -19.77 -1.89 -9.86
C ALA A 5 -20.89 -2.92 -10.08
N LYS A 6 -21.59 -3.38 -9.01
CA LYS A 6 -22.79 -4.23 -9.13
C LYS A 6 -23.93 -3.51 -9.86
N ARG A 7 -24.06 -2.21 -9.66
CA ARG A 7 -25.04 -1.37 -10.37
C ARG A 7 -24.63 -1.00 -11.80
N ASN A 8 -23.50 -1.53 -12.27
CA ASN A 8 -22.94 -1.23 -13.58
C ASN A 8 -22.49 0.25 -13.76
N GLU A 9 -22.29 0.95 -12.64
CA GLU A 9 -21.81 2.34 -12.62
C GLU A 9 -20.29 2.43 -12.74
N LEU A 10 -19.57 1.31 -12.49
CA LEU A 10 -18.13 1.17 -12.68
C LEU A 10 -17.83 -0.01 -13.60
N ASP A 11 -16.85 0.17 -14.48
CA ASP A 11 -16.37 -0.88 -15.37
C ASP A 11 -15.32 -1.77 -14.69
N PHE A 12 -14.42 -1.16 -13.94
CA PHE A 12 -13.37 -1.80 -13.19
C PHE A 12 -13.26 -1.24 -11.78
N VAL A 13 -12.70 -2.07 -10.90
CA VAL A 13 -12.26 -1.67 -9.57
C VAL A 13 -10.78 -2.01 -9.45
N PHE A 14 -9.95 -1.00 -9.17
CA PHE A 14 -8.55 -1.20 -8.85
C PHE A 14 -8.38 -1.10 -7.34
N THR A 15 -7.75 -2.12 -6.73
CA THR A 15 -7.57 -2.18 -5.27
C THR A 15 -6.14 -2.54 -4.91
N LEU A 16 -5.68 -2.02 -3.78
CA LEU A 16 -4.53 -2.52 -3.04
C LEU A 16 -5.04 -3.07 -1.72
N ASP A 17 -5.18 -4.39 -1.62
CA ASP A 17 -5.84 -5.06 -0.50
C ASP A 17 -5.33 -6.50 -0.35
N LYS A 18 -5.83 -7.23 0.63
CA LYS A 18 -5.70 -8.69 0.69
C LYS A 18 -6.28 -9.33 -0.58
N LYS A 19 -5.83 -10.53 -0.89
CA LYS A 19 -6.31 -11.24 -2.08
C LYS A 19 -7.84 -11.33 -2.07
N PHE A 20 -8.46 -10.70 -3.06
CA PHE A 20 -9.90 -10.70 -3.21
C PHE A 20 -10.36 -11.98 -3.92
N ASN A 21 -11.27 -12.72 -3.30
CA ASN A 21 -11.87 -13.92 -3.87
C ASN A 21 -13.38 -13.88 -3.66
N HIS A 22 -14.12 -13.63 -4.74
CA HIS A 22 -15.56 -13.56 -4.69
C HIS A 22 -16.17 -14.14 -5.98
N PRO A 23 -17.22 -15.00 -5.92
CA PRO A 23 -17.74 -15.74 -7.07
C PRO A 23 -18.37 -14.86 -8.16
N GLU A 24 -18.70 -13.63 -7.86
CA GLU A 24 -19.27 -12.66 -8.83
C GLU A 24 -18.21 -11.78 -9.50
N TRP A 25 -16.94 -11.92 -9.16
CA TRP A 25 -15.87 -11.06 -9.62
C TRP A 25 -14.79 -11.83 -10.35
N VAL A 26 -14.26 -11.20 -11.38
CA VAL A 26 -13.09 -11.70 -12.12
C VAL A 26 -11.91 -10.80 -11.80
N CYS A 27 -10.82 -11.40 -11.33
CA CYS A 27 -9.55 -10.73 -11.22
C CYS A 27 -8.86 -10.77 -12.58
N ALA A 28 -8.81 -9.62 -13.24
CA ALA A 28 -8.23 -9.50 -14.59
C ALA A 28 -6.71 -9.45 -14.58
N SER A 29 -6.13 -8.87 -13.52
CA SER A 29 -4.69 -8.73 -13.29
C SER A 29 -4.44 -8.64 -11.80
N GLN A 30 -3.31 -9.21 -11.34
CA GLN A 30 -2.92 -9.20 -9.93
C GLN A 30 -1.40 -9.20 -9.80
N THR A 31 -0.87 -8.24 -9.04
CA THR A 31 0.53 -8.22 -8.63
C THR A 31 0.65 -8.21 -7.12
N VAL A 32 1.72 -8.82 -6.61
CA VAL A 32 2.05 -8.77 -5.17
C VAL A 32 2.84 -7.50 -4.90
N GLU A 33 2.46 -6.80 -3.84
CA GLU A 33 3.10 -5.56 -3.44
C GLU A 33 3.54 -5.62 -1.98
N GLU A 34 4.80 -5.31 -1.74
CA GLU A 34 5.35 -5.18 -0.40
C GLU A 34 5.00 -3.82 0.19
N ILE A 35 4.60 -3.81 1.45
CA ILE A 35 4.42 -2.58 2.22
C ILE A 35 5.60 -2.46 3.17
N ILE A 36 6.30 -1.35 3.10
CA ILE A 36 7.59 -1.16 3.75
C ILE A 36 7.61 0.07 4.66
N PHE A 37 8.42 0.01 5.70
CA PHE A 37 8.78 1.20 6.47
C PHE A 37 9.82 2.01 5.70
N VAL A 38 9.62 3.32 5.66
CA VAL A 38 10.52 4.28 5.02
C VAL A 38 10.90 5.40 5.97
N ALA A 39 12.13 5.85 5.84
CA ALA A 39 12.74 6.88 6.67
C ALA A 39 13.44 7.93 5.81
N PRO A 40 13.74 9.12 6.38
CA PRO A 40 14.60 10.11 5.74
C PRO A 40 15.98 9.54 5.43
N LYS A 41 16.62 10.07 4.38
CA LYS A 41 17.98 9.65 3.94
C LYS A 41 19.07 9.70 5.03
N ASP A 42 18.90 10.56 6.02
CA ASP A 42 19.86 10.72 7.11
C ASP A 42 19.74 9.64 8.20
N GLN A 43 18.79 8.72 8.07
CA GLN A 43 18.66 7.56 8.94
C GLN A 43 19.85 6.62 8.72
N LYS A 44 20.68 6.47 9.77
CA LYS A 44 21.92 5.70 9.70
C LYS A 44 21.75 4.18 9.74
N ARG A 45 20.66 3.73 10.37
CA ARG A 45 20.37 2.30 10.55
C ARG A 45 19.21 1.89 9.65
N SER A 46 19.45 0.94 8.76
CA SER A 46 18.41 0.32 7.92
C SER A 46 17.69 -0.84 8.61
N GLU A 47 18.27 -1.37 9.70
CA GLU A 47 17.66 -2.41 10.53
C GLU A 47 17.35 -1.83 11.91
N VAL A 48 16.09 -1.81 12.29
CA VAL A 48 15.62 -1.24 13.56
C VAL A 48 14.56 -2.16 14.14
N PRO A 49 14.72 -2.66 15.39
CA PRO A 49 13.67 -3.43 16.04
C PRO A 49 12.36 -2.64 16.11
N ILE A 50 11.22 -3.33 15.99
CA ILE A 50 9.93 -2.64 15.95
C ILE A 50 9.65 -1.87 17.23
N GLU A 51 10.12 -2.36 18.38
CA GLU A 51 9.98 -1.73 19.70
C GLU A 51 10.67 -0.35 19.76
N GLU A 52 11.78 -0.21 19.03
CA GLU A 52 12.48 1.08 18.88
C GLU A 52 11.80 1.95 17.82
N LEU A 53 11.37 1.33 16.72
CA LEU A 53 10.80 2.04 15.59
C LEU A 53 9.48 2.73 15.96
N VAL A 54 8.61 2.09 16.76
CA VAL A 54 7.32 2.67 17.18
C VAL A 54 7.46 3.94 18.02
N GLN A 55 8.66 4.20 18.58
CA GLN A 55 8.94 5.43 19.34
C GLN A 55 9.30 6.63 18.44
N LYS A 56 9.45 6.41 17.14
CA LYS A 56 9.72 7.48 16.17
C LYS A 56 8.45 8.22 15.80
N GLN A 57 8.60 9.40 15.23
CA GLN A 57 7.49 10.14 14.68
C GLN A 57 7.03 9.50 13.37
N PHE A 58 5.74 9.23 13.26
CA PHE A 58 5.15 8.65 12.06
C PHE A 58 4.17 9.58 11.37
N ILE A 59 4.19 9.55 10.05
CA ILE A 59 3.18 10.12 9.17
C ILE A 59 2.56 8.94 8.43
N LEU A 60 1.29 8.66 8.67
CA LEU A 60 0.61 7.52 8.08
C LEU A 60 -0.47 7.96 7.09
N THR A 61 -0.94 7.02 6.29
CA THR A 61 -2.13 7.22 5.46
C THR A 61 -3.37 7.34 6.35
N GLU A 62 -4.41 7.98 5.83
CA GLU A 62 -5.71 8.02 6.52
C GLU A 62 -6.23 6.62 6.79
N ARG A 63 -6.99 6.50 7.88
CA ARG A 63 -7.66 5.24 8.25
C ARG A 63 -8.52 4.72 7.11
N GLY A 64 -8.39 3.42 6.83
CA GLY A 64 -9.12 2.75 5.75
C GLY A 64 -8.24 2.08 4.71
N ALA A 65 -6.94 2.34 4.70
CA ALA A 65 -6.00 1.57 3.90
C ALA A 65 -5.82 0.16 4.51
N ALA A 66 -6.01 -0.88 3.69
CA ALA A 66 -5.94 -2.28 4.16
C ALA A 66 -4.60 -2.63 4.82
N TYR A 67 -3.49 -2.10 4.30
CA TYR A 67 -2.16 -2.33 4.87
C TYR A 67 -1.95 -1.63 6.21
N GLN A 68 -2.65 -0.53 6.50
CA GLN A 68 -2.60 0.10 7.81
C GLN A 68 -3.26 -0.78 8.88
N TYR A 69 -4.43 -1.38 8.57
CA TYR A 69 -5.06 -2.34 9.47
C TYR A 69 -4.16 -3.56 9.74
N GLU A 70 -3.44 -4.02 8.72
CA GLU A 70 -2.51 -5.14 8.90
C GLU A 70 -1.32 -4.75 9.79
N LEU A 71 -0.78 -3.55 9.64
CA LEU A 71 0.25 -3.02 10.55
C LEU A 71 -0.27 -2.93 11.98
N GLU A 72 -1.44 -2.33 12.18
CA GLU A 72 -2.07 -2.20 13.50
C GLU A 72 -2.27 -3.57 14.18
N ARG A 73 -2.70 -4.59 13.40
CA ARG A 73 -2.86 -5.96 13.86
C ARG A 73 -1.54 -6.56 14.33
N LEU A 74 -0.49 -6.45 13.51
CA LEU A 74 0.84 -6.99 13.84
C LEU A 74 1.46 -6.32 15.07
N LEU A 75 1.27 -5.02 15.22
CA LEU A 75 1.71 -4.28 16.39
C LEU A 75 0.93 -4.68 17.64
N ALA A 76 -0.39 -4.84 17.52
CA ALA A 76 -1.23 -5.25 18.65
C ALA A 76 -0.89 -6.66 19.16
N GLU A 77 -0.46 -7.58 18.31
CA GLU A 77 0.03 -8.91 18.71
C GLU A 77 1.29 -8.85 19.58
N GLN A 78 2.02 -7.75 19.54
CA GLN A 78 3.20 -7.48 20.37
C GLN A 78 2.95 -6.44 21.46
N GLU A 79 1.69 -6.10 21.71
CA GLU A 79 1.28 -5.05 22.68
C GLU A 79 1.90 -3.67 22.35
N LEU A 80 2.20 -3.43 21.08
CA LEU A 80 2.75 -2.18 20.55
C LEU A 80 1.70 -1.39 19.77
N ARG A 81 1.94 -0.10 19.63
CA ARG A 81 1.15 0.80 18.77
C ARG A 81 2.00 1.93 18.24
N ILE A 82 1.63 2.45 17.08
CA ILE A 82 2.14 3.71 16.53
C ILE A 82 1.07 4.77 16.71
N GLU A 83 1.45 5.89 17.32
CA GLU A 83 0.63 7.10 17.35
C GLU A 83 1.18 8.07 16.30
N PRO A 84 0.53 8.19 15.13
CA PRO A 84 1.04 9.05 14.07
C PRO A 84 0.90 10.53 14.47
N ILE A 85 1.91 11.34 14.14
CA ILE A 85 1.81 12.79 14.31
C ILE A 85 0.91 13.43 13.25
N LEU A 86 0.74 12.76 12.10
CA LEU A 86 -0.13 13.18 10.99
C LEU A 86 -0.73 11.95 10.30
N GLU A 87 -2.00 12.04 9.93
CA GLU A 87 -2.69 11.13 9.02
C GLU A 87 -3.10 11.90 7.76
N ILE A 88 -2.66 11.44 6.57
CA ILE A 88 -2.84 12.16 5.31
C ILE A 88 -3.26 11.20 4.21
N GLY A 89 -4.36 11.50 3.49
CA GLY A 89 -4.87 10.68 2.38
C GLY A 89 -4.03 10.72 1.10
N ASN A 90 -3.08 11.65 0.99
CA ASN A 90 -2.26 11.81 -0.21
C ASN A 90 -0.83 11.30 0.01
N THR A 91 -0.49 10.19 -0.63
CA THR A 91 0.81 9.51 -0.50
C THR A 91 1.99 10.39 -0.94
N GLU A 92 1.84 11.21 -2.00
CA GLU A 92 2.91 12.12 -2.45
C GLU A 92 3.26 13.17 -1.37
N THR A 93 2.26 13.64 -0.64
CA THR A 93 2.47 14.56 0.47
C THR A 93 3.23 13.88 1.61
N ILE A 94 2.87 12.64 1.94
CA ILE A 94 3.60 11.83 2.93
C ILE A 94 5.07 11.69 2.52
N ILE A 95 5.35 11.28 1.28
CA ILE A 95 6.70 11.14 0.74
C ILE A 95 7.51 12.44 0.87
N LYS A 96 6.90 13.58 0.51
CA LYS A 96 7.56 14.90 0.63
C LYS A 96 7.91 15.25 2.07
N LEU A 97 7.04 14.91 3.03
CA LEU A 97 7.28 15.16 4.45
C LEU A 97 8.38 14.24 5.01
N VAL A 98 8.37 12.96 4.65
CA VAL A 98 9.42 12.02 5.06
C VAL A 98 10.78 12.46 4.49
N LYS A 99 10.85 12.85 3.22
CA LYS A 99 12.09 13.39 2.60
C LYS A 99 12.63 14.63 3.32
N ARG A 100 11.77 15.43 3.94
CA ARG A 100 12.15 16.60 4.75
C ARG A 100 12.55 16.26 6.18
N GLY A 101 12.55 14.99 6.56
CA GLY A 101 12.93 14.54 7.90
C GLY A 101 11.85 14.73 8.97
N ILE A 102 10.59 14.96 8.59
CA ILE A 102 9.50 15.16 9.56
C ILE A 102 9.16 13.89 10.32
N GLY A 103 9.35 12.71 9.69
CA GLY A 103 9.06 11.45 10.34
C GLY A 103 9.29 10.25 9.43
N PHE A 104 8.83 9.09 9.89
CA PHE A 104 8.83 7.81 9.19
C PHE A 104 7.45 7.56 8.59
N SER A 105 7.36 6.61 7.67
CA SER A 105 6.07 6.17 7.13
C SER A 105 6.06 4.68 6.84
N PHE A 106 4.86 4.14 6.55
CA PHE A 106 4.63 2.77 6.14
C PHE A 106 3.81 2.79 4.85
N LEU A 107 4.45 2.48 3.72
CA LEU A 107 3.93 2.73 2.38
C LEU A 107 4.16 1.55 1.44
N PRO A 108 3.31 1.39 0.39
CA PRO A 108 3.58 0.46 -0.70
C PRO A 108 4.90 0.81 -1.39
N LYS A 109 5.75 -0.19 -1.59
CA LYS A 109 7.11 -0.02 -2.12
C LYS A 109 7.15 0.66 -3.48
N TYR A 110 6.17 0.35 -4.36
CA TYR A 110 6.09 0.97 -5.68
C TYR A 110 5.91 2.49 -5.62
N THR A 111 5.28 3.03 -4.56
CA THR A 111 5.06 4.47 -4.43
C THR A 111 6.31 5.26 -4.08
N VAL A 112 7.36 4.57 -3.58
CA VAL A 112 8.62 5.16 -3.10
C VAL A 112 9.84 4.60 -3.83
N SER A 113 9.65 3.79 -4.89
CA SER A 113 10.75 3.12 -5.60
C SER A 113 11.79 4.12 -6.13
N TYR A 114 11.36 5.22 -6.71
CA TYR A 114 12.26 6.27 -7.20
C TYR A 114 13.09 6.90 -6.08
N GLU A 115 12.48 7.20 -4.95
CA GLU A 115 13.16 7.79 -3.80
C GLU A 115 14.16 6.84 -3.15
N LEU A 116 13.85 5.53 -3.14
CA LEU A 116 14.78 4.49 -2.68
C LEU A 116 15.98 4.33 -3.64
N GLU A 117 15.73 4.23 -4.95
CA GLU A 117 16.77 4.10 -5.96
C GLU A 117 17.70 5.31 -6.01
N THR A 118 17.17 6.50 -5.78
CA THR A 118 17.94 7.75 -5.77
C THR A 118 18.54 8.10 -4.41
N GLY A 119 18.33 7.25 -3.39
CA GLY A 119 18.83 7.46 -2.04
C GLY A 119 18.22 8.67 -1.31
N GLN A 120 17.05 9.11 -1.72
CA GLN A 120 16.32 10.20 -1.06
C GLN A 120 15.54 9.72 0.17
N LEU A 121 15.20 8.43 0.19
CA LEU A 121 14.62 7.71 1.33
C LEU A 121 15.41 6.43 1.60
N VAL A 122 15.25 5.89 2.79
CA VAL A 122 15.85 4.62 3.23
C VAL A 122 14.72 3.67 3.64
N GLN A 123 14.75 2.44 3.14
CA GLN A 123 13.89 1.38 3.64
C GLN A 123 14.39 0.91 5.01
N ILE A 124 13.48 0.75 5.97
CA ILE A 124 13.77 0.20 7.29
C ILE A 124 13.25 -1.22 7.36
N GLN A 125 14.14 -2.13 7.74
CA GLN A 125 13.79 -3.51 8.06
C GLN A 125 13.55 -3.66 9.55
N THR A 126 12.57 -4.46 9.91
CA THR A 126 12.20 -4.75 11.31
C THR A 126 12.11 -6.25 11.53
N ASN A 127 11.92 -6.65 12.78
CA ASN A 127 11.61 -8.04 13.16
C ASN A 127 10.12 -8.42 12.93
N LEU A 128 9.29 -7.52 12.38
CA LEU A 128 7.93 -7.88 11.96
C LEU A 128 7.94 -8.72 10.67
N PRO A 129 6.93 -9.57 10.49
CA PRO A 129 6.68 -10.22 9.20
C PRO A 129 6.50 -9.17 8.09
N VAL A 130 6.98 -9.50 6.89
CA VAL A 130 6.76 -8.64 5.71
C VAL A 130 5.26 -8.55 5.42
N VAL A 131 4.74 -7.34 5.37
CA VAL A 131 3.35 -7.10 4.98
C VAL A 131 3.26 -7.06 3.46
N THR A 132 2.44 -7.94 2.91
CA THR A 132 2.16 -7.98 1.47
C THR A 132 0.69 -7.73 1.19
N MET A 133 0.42 -6.94 0.16
CA MET A 133 -0.90 -6.69 -0.39
C MET A 133 -0.93 -7.09 -1.86
N TYR A 134 -2.10 -7.05 -2.45
CA TYR A 134 -2.30 -7.34 -3.86
C TYR A 134 -2.87 -6.10 -4.57
N CYS A 135 -2.16 -5.62 -5.58
CA CYS A 135 -2.74 -4.72 -6.56
C CYS A 135 -3.61 -5.55 -7.49
N GLN A 136 -4.91 -5.32 -7.49
CA GLN A 136 -5.86 -6.13 -8.23
C GLN A 136 -6.74 -5.28 -9.13
N LEU A 137 -6.87 -5.67 -10.39
CA LEU A 137 -7.85 -5.12 -11.32
C LEU A 137 -9.02 -6.08 -11.41
N LEU A 138 -10.16 -5.66 -10.90
CA LEU A 138 -11.37 -6.47 -10.77
C LEU A 138 -12.48 -5.94 -11.67
N TYR A 139 -13.32 -6.85 -12.21
CA TYR A 139 -14.56 -6.50 -12.86
C TYR A 139 -15.65 -7.53 -12.54
N HIS A 140 -16.92 -7.13 -12.63
CA HIS A 140 -18.04 -8.05 -12.37
C HIS A 140 -18.16 -9.09 -13.48
N LYS A 141 -18.36 -10.38 -13.14
CA LYS A 141 -18.38 -11.49 -14.11
C LYS A 141 -19.42 -11.33 -15.24
N ASN A 142 -20.52 -10.65 -14.97
CA ASN A 142 -21.59 -10.38 -15.94
C ASN A 142 -21.33 -9.10 -16.76
N LYS A 143 -20.18 -8.45 -16.60
CA LYS A 143 -19.85 -7.24 -17.36
C LYS A 143 -19.56 -7.58 -18.80
N TRP A 144 -20.21 -6.87 -19.71
CA TRP A 144 -19.85 -6.93 -21.13
C TRP A 144 -18.53 -6.22 -21.38
N LEU A 145 -17.52 -6.97 -21.76
CA LEU A 145 -16.18 -6.44 -22.02
C LEU A 145 -16.12 -5.79 -23.40
N THR A 146 -16.04 -4.47 -23.43
CA THR A 146 -15.81 -3.69 -24.64
C THR A 146 -14.37 -3.90 -25.16
N PRO A 147 -14.07 -3.56 -26.44
CA PRO A 147 -12.69 -3.61 -26.96
C PRO A 147 -11.71 -2.79 -26.11
N GLN A 148 -12.14 -1.61 -25.64
CA GLN A 148 -11.33 -0.73 -24.78
C GLN A 148 -11.01 -1.39 -23.43
N MET A 149 -12.00 -2.04 -22.81
CA MET A 149 -11.80 -2.79 -21.57
C MET A 149 -10.82 -3.94 -21.76
N LYS A 150 -10.92 -4.69 -22.87
CA LYS A 150 -9.99 -5.77 -23.20
C LYS A 150 -8.55 -5.25 -23.35
N THR A 151 -8.39 -4.08 -24.00
CA THR A 151 -7.09 -3.43 -24.13
C THR A 151 -6.51 -3.05 -22.77
N LEU A 152 -7.33 -2.47 -21.87
CA LEU A 152 -6.89 -2.12 -20.53
C LEU A 152 -6.44 -3.37 -19.73
N ILE A 153 -7.19 -4.47 -19.80
CA ILE A 153 -6.81 -5.74 -19.18
C ILE A 153 -5.45 -6.24 -19.73
N GLN A 154 -5.25 -6.17 -21.05
CA GLN A 154 -3.99 -6.58 -21.65
C GLN A 154 -2.81 -5.71 -21.20
N LEU A 155 -3.02 -4.41 -21.06
CA LEU A 155 -2.00 -3.50 -20.52
C LEU A 155 -1.69 -3.79 -19.06
N ALA A 156 -2.71 -3.99 -18.23
CA ALA A 156 -2.53 -4.31 -16.83
C ALA A 156 -1.72 -5.60 -16.63
N ARG A 157 -1.98 -6.65 -17.43
CA ARG A 157 -1.24 -7.92 -17.39
C ARG A 157 0.23 -7.80 -17.80
N LYS A 158 0.62 -6.78 -18.55
CA LYS A 158 2.03 -6.54 -18.91
C LYS A 158 2.82 -5.92 -17.75
N LEU A 159 2.15 -5.48 -16.68
CA LEU A 159 2.76 -4.92 -15.49
C LEU A 159 2.96 -5.98 -14.39
N GLU A 160 2.48 -7.22 -14.60
CA GLU A 160 2.75 -8.39 -13.76
C GLU A 160 4.18 -8.90 -13.96
#